data_ba226c7d71394f3c59d2d213b0cd8b6b
#
_entry.id   ba226c7d71394f3c59d2d213b0cd8b6b
#
_cell.length_a   1.000
_cell.length_b   1.000
_cell.length_c   1.000
_cell.angle_alpha   90.00
_cell.angle_beta   90.00
_cell.angle_gamma   90.00
#
_symmetry.space_group_name_H-M   'P 1'
#
loop_
_entity.id
_entity.type
_entity.pdbx_description
1 polymer ?
#
loop_
_entity_poly.entity_id
_entity_poly.type
_entity_poly.pdbx_seq_one_letter_code
_entity_poly.pdbx_strand_id
1 'polypeptide(L)'
;DFVKVGIGGGSICITRETKGIGRGQATSLIEVCQARDEYYERTGVYVPVCSDGGIVYDHHITLALAMGADFVMLGRYFARFDESPTQKRTVGGTVVKEYWGEGSNRARNWARYDLGGDKKLQFEEGVDSYVPYAGSLKENVAKTCSKVRATMCNCGVLTIPELQRNAKIT
;
A
#
# COMPACT_ATOMS: atom_id res chain seq x y z
N ASP A 1 -4.59 -16.91 -6.50
CA ASP A 1 -3.87 -15.78 -7.15
C ASP A 1 -4.70 -14.50 -7.01
N PHE A 2 -4.11 -13.34 -7.18
CA PHE A 2 -4.76 -12.05 -7.09
C PHE A 2 -4.10 -11.02 -8.03
N VAL A 3 -4.79 -9.94 -8.32
CA VAL A 3 -4.24 -8.80 -9.07
C VAL A 3 -3.84 -7.68 -8.11
N LYS A 4 -2.62 -7.18 -8.25
CA LYS A 4 -2.12 -6.03 -7.52
C LYS A 4 -2.24 -4.76 -8.37
N VAL A 5 -2.97 -3.76 -7.86
CA VAL A 5 -3.26 -2.50 -8.54
C VAL A 5 -2.49 -1.36 -7.91
N GLY A 6 -1.70 -0.67 -8.69
CA GLY A 6 -0.92 0.50 -8.30
C GLY A 6 0.50 0.47 -8.87
N ILE A 7 0.87 1.53 -9.58
CA ILE A 7 2.22 1.76 -10.10
C ILE A 7 2.70 3.12 -9.63
N GLY A 8 3.85 3.14 -8.96
CA GLY A 8 4.50 4.37 -8.52
C GLY A 8 3.77 5.14 -7.41
N GLY A 9 2.79 4.54 -6.74
CA GLY A 9 2.00 5.20 -5.68
C GLY A 9 2.63 5.19 -4.29
N GLY A 10 3.74 4.50 -4.09
CA GLY A 10 4.45 4.43 -2.81
C GLY A 10 5.09 5.77 -2.43
N SER A 11 5.15 6.08 -1.13
CA SER A 11 5.66 7.39 -0.64
C SER A 11 7.15 7.62 -0.90
N ILE A 12 7.91 6.58 -1.21
CA ILE A 12 9.34 6.61 -1.55
C ILE A 12 9.61 6.15 -2.99
N CYS A 13 8.54 5.95 -3.77
CA CYS A 13 8.64 5.59 -5.17
C CYS A 13 8.68 6.85 -6.04
N ILE A 14 9.67 6.94 -6.94
CA ILE A 14 9.81 8.03 -7.90
C ILE A 14 9.63 7.57 -9.35
N THR A 15 9.06 6.40 -9.56
CA THR A 15 8.78 5.84 -10.90
C THR A 15 7.95 6.80 -11.75
N ARG A 16 6.97 7.49 -11.15
CA ARG A 16 6.12 8.46 -11.85
C ARG A 16 6.91 9.65 -12.37
N GLU A 17 7.88 10.11 -11.60
CA GLU A 17 8.75 11.23 -11.94
C GLU A 17 9.80 10.83 -12.98
N THR A 18 10.42 9.67 -12.81
CA THR A 18 11.51 9.19 -13.66
C THR A 18 11.04 8.66 -15.01
N LYS A 19 9.85 8.04 -15.08
CA LYS A 19 9.30 7.43 -16.30
C LYS A 19 8.15 8.22 -16.93
N GLY A 20 7.59 9.20 -16.22
CA GLY A 20 6.43 9.95 -16.69
C GLY A 20 5.16 9.12 -16.83
N ILE A 21 5.06 7.98 -16.10
CA ILE A 21 3.90 7.07 -16.11
C ILE A 21 3.20 7.09 -14.76
N GLY A 22 1.90 6.91 -14.77
CA GLY A 22 1.11 6.78 -13.56
C GLY A 22 -0.37 7.01 -13.80
N ARG A 23 -1.17 6.56 -12.87
CA ARG A 23 -2.60 6.80 -12.82
C ARG A 23 -3.03 7.04 -11.37
N GLY A 24 -4.05 7.85 -11.15
CA GLY A 24 -4.62 8.04 -9.82
C GLY A 24 -5.08 6.71 -9.22
N GLN A 25 -4.71 6.42 -7.97
CA GLN A 25 -4.97 5.12 -7.36
C GLN A 25 -6.47 4.80 -7.28
N ALA A 26 -7.29 5.78 -6.90
CA ALA A 26 -8.75 5.60 -6.86
C ALA A 26 -9.33 5.22 -8.22
N THR A 27 -8.96 5.96 -9.28
CA THR A 27 -9.40 5.68 -10.66
C THR A 27 -8.98 4.29 -11.11
N SER A 28 -7.70 3.94 -10.91
CA SER A 28 -7.17 2.61 -11.29
C SER A 28 -7.91 1.49 -10.57
N LEU A 29 -8.19 1.68 -9.28
CA LEU A 29 -8.84 0.67 -8.46
C LEU A 29 -10.28 0.43 -8.90
N ILE A 30 -11.04 1.50 -9.12
CA ILE A 30 -12.43 1.42 -9.60
C ILE A 30 -12.51 0.68 -10.94
N GLU A 31 -11.66 1.07 -11.91
CA GLU A 31 -11.66 0.46 -13.25
C GLU A 31 -11.25 -1.02 -13.23
N VAL A 32 -10.22 -1.38 -12.45
CA VAL A 32 -9.78 -2.78 -12.35
C VAL A 32 -10.80 -3.63 -11.59
N CYS A 33 -11.43 -3.10 -10.55
CA CYS A 33 -12.48 -3.82 -9.83
C CYS A 33 -13.72 -4.02 -10.70
N GLN A 34 -14.10 -3.04 -11.51
CA GLN A 34 -15.16 -3.21 -12.50
C GLN A 34 -14.84 -4.31 -13.50
N ALA A 35 -13.64 -4.31 -14.07
CA ALA A 35 -13.21 -5.36 -14.99
C ALA A 35 -13.17 -6.75 -14.33
N ARG A 36 -12.78 -6.84 -13.03
CA ARG A 36 -12.84 -8.07 -12.23
C ARG A 36 -14.29 -8.56 -12.09
N ASP A 37 -15.23 -7.67 -11.81
CA ASP A 37 -16.64 -8.03 -11.64
C ASP A 37 -17.26 -8.52 -12.96
N GLU A 38 -16.99 -7.86 -14.08
CA GLU A 38 -17.37 -8.31 -15.43
C GLU A 38 -16.77 -9.68 -15.78
N TYR A 39 -15.50 -9.92 -15.39
CA TYR A 39 -14.85 -11.21 -15.56
C TYR A 39 -15.53 -12.30 -14.71
N TYR A 40 -15.84 -11.99 -13.46
CA TYR A 40 -16.55 -12.90 -12.56
C TYR A 40 -17.94 -13.28 -13.09
N GLU A 41 -18.73 -12.30 -13.55
CA GLU A 41 -20.05 -12.54 -14.14
C GLU A 41 -19.97 -13.47 -15.35
N ARG A 42 -18.95 -13.33 -16.19
CA ARG A 42 -18.76 -14.14 -17.39
C ARG A 42 -18.24 -15.54 -17.11
N THR A 43 -17.39 -15.72 -16.12
CA THR A 43 -16.60 -16.97 -15.92
C THR A 43 -16.93 -17.71 -14.63
N GLY A 44 -17.56 -17.08 -13.67
CA GLY A 44 -17.72 -17.59 -12.30
C GLY A 44 -16.45 -17.61 -11.46
N VAL A 45 -15.32 -17.08 -11.98
CA VAL A 45 -14.02 -17.07 -11.28
C VAL A 45 -13.77 -15.70 -10.66
N TYR A 46 -13.79 -15.64 -9.33
CA TYR A 46 -13.47 -14.42 -8.59
C TYR A 46 -11.96 -14.25 -8.45
N VAL A 47 -11.44 -13.09 -8.87
CA VAL A 47 -10.02 -12.73 -8.74
C VAL A 47 -9.88 -11.59 -7.74
N PRO A 48 -9.33 -11.83 -6.54
CA PRO A 48 -9.14 -10.77 -5.55
C PRO A 48 -8.25 -9.63 -6.04
N VAL A 49 -8.55 -8.42 -5.62
CA VAL A 49 -7.80 -7.20 -5.98
C VAL A 49 -7.10 -6.62 -4.75
N CYS A 50 -5.79 -6.42 -4.84
CA CYS A 50 -4.96 -5.74 -3.85
C CYS A 50 -4.72 -4.29 -4.25
N SER A 51 -5.08 -3.32 -3.41
CA SER A 51 -4.68 -1.93 -3.62
C SER A 51 -3.28 -1.69 -3.06
N ASP A 52 -2.33 -1.34 -3.94
CA ASP A 52 -0.93 -1.09 -3.59
C ASP A 52 -0.54 0.38 -3.80
N GLY A 53 -0.11 1.03 -2.73
CA GLY A 53 0.37 2.40 -2.74
C GLY A 53 -0.70 3.46 -2.43
N GLY A 54 -0.24 4.66 -2.08
CA GLY A 54 -1.09 5.83 -1.79
C GLY A 54 -1.80 5.81 -0.43
N ILE A 55 -1.68 4.76 0.36
CA ILE A 55 -2.32 4.65 1.67
C ILE A 55 -1.40 5.26 2.74
N VAL A 56 -1.83 6.38 3.31
CA VAL A 56 -1.12 7.14 4.36
C VAL A 56 -1.87 7.09 5.69
N TYR A 57 -3.19 7.14 5.66
CA TYR A 57 -4.06 7.16 6.83
C TYR A 57 -5.02 5.97 6.86
N ASP A 58 -5.53 5.63 8.05
CA ASP A 58 -6.42 4.49 8.24
C ASP A 58 -7.70 4.57 7.36
N HIS A 59 -8.25 5.79 7.17
CA HIS A 59 -9.43 5.99 6.34
C HIS A 59 -9.18 5.71 4.85
N HIS A 60 -7.94 5.82 4.36
CA HIS A 60 -7.59 5.42 2.99
C HIS A 60 -7.79 3.90 2.78
N ILE A 61 -7.62 3.09 3.85
CA ILE A 61 -7.92 1.65 3.79
C ILE A 61 -9.40 1.43 3.54
N THR A 62 -10.27 2.12 4.31
CA THR A 62 -11.72 2.00 4.13
C THR A 62 -12.15 2.46 2.75
N LEU A 63 -11.58 3.55 2.24
CA LEU A 63 -11.84 4.03 0.88
C LEU A 63 -11.42 3.01 -0.18
N ALA A 64 -10.23 2.41 -0.05
CA ALA A 64 -9.77 1.39 -0.99
C ALA A 64 -10.70 0.15 -1.00
N LEU A 65 -11.13 -0.30 0.17
CA LEU A 65 -12.09 -1.40 0.30
C LEU A 65 -13.45 -1.02 -0.32
N ALA A 66 -13.96 0.20 -0.08
CA ALA A 66 -15.21 0.69 -0.66
C ALA A 66 -15.16 0.82 -2.19
N MET A 67 -13.97 1.07 -2.75
CA MET A 67 -13.74 1.12 -4.21
C MET A 67 -13.60 -0.27 -4.85
N GLY A 68 -13.69 -1.35 -4.08
CA GLY A 68 -13.69 -2.72 -4.58
C GLY A 68 -12.45 -3.54 -4.27
N ALA A 69 -11.42 -3.00 -3.59
CA ALA A 69 -10.28 -3.81 -3.16
C ALA A 69 -10.70 -4.83 -2.09
N ASP A 70 -10.11 -6.01 -2.16
CA ASP A 70 -10.31 -7.07 -1.15
C ASP A 70 -9.32 -6.93 0.01
N PHE A 71 -8.14 -6.38 -0.27
CA PHE A 71 -7.10 -6.10 0.71
C PHE A 71 -6.14 -5.02 0.20
N VAL A 72 -5.20 -4.61 1.05
CA VAL A 72 -4.28 -3.50 0.76
C VAL A 72 -2.82 -3.89 1.03
N MET A 73 -1.89 -3.31 0.27
CA MET A 73 -0.46 -3.40 0.48
C MET A 73 0.06 -2.09 1.05
N LEU A 74 0.79 -2.18 2.18
CA LEU A 74 1.20 -1.03 2.98
C LEU A 74 2.71 -1.09 3.25
N GLY A 75 3.51 -0.29 2.56
CA GLY A 75 4.96 -0.19 2.81
C GLY A 75 5.28 0.71 4.01
N ARG A 76 4.99 2.00 3.87
CA ARG A 76 5.28 3.01 4.90
C ARG A 76 4.65 2.70 6.26
N TYR A 77 3.43 2.17 6.26
CA TYR A 77 2.72 1.84 7.49
C TYR A 77 3.51 0.83 8.33
N PHE A 78 3.95 -0.27 7.73
CA PHE A 78 4.69 -1.33 8.42
C PHE A 78 6.14 -0.95 8.74
N ALA A 79 6.76 -0.08 7.98
CA ALA A 79 8.12 0.39 8.22
C ALA A 79 8.29 1.12 9.57
N ARG A 80 7.20 1.60 10.19
CA ARG A 80 7.17 2.42 11.41
C ARG A 80 7.31 1.63 12.72
N PHE A 81 7.17 0.31 12.68
CA PHE A 81 6.99 -0.50 13.88
C PHE A 81 8.28 -1.17 14.37
N ASP A 82 8.27 -1.63 15.62
CA ASP A 82 9.37 -2.34 16.23
C ASP A 82 9.80 -3.57 15.42
N GLU A 83 8.82 -4.29 14.85
CA GLU A 83 9.02 -5.51 14.10
C GLU A 83 9.63 -5.29 12.70
N SER A 84 9.67 -4.05 12.20
CA SER A 84 10.43 -3.71 11.00
C SER A 84 11.93 -3.81 11.28
N PRO A 85 12.75 -4.40 10.37
CA PRO A 85 14.15 -4.73 10.66
C PRO A 85 15.09 -3.52 10.77
N THR A 86 14.65 -2.32 10.38
CA THR A 86 15.48 -1.11 10.44
C THR A 86 15.64 -0.57 11.86
N GLN A 87 16.79 0.05 12.12
CA GLN A 87 17.08 0.62 13.42
C GLN A 87 16.31 1.92 13.69
N LYS A 88 16.05 2.18 14.97
CA LYS A 88 15.54 3.48 15.42
C LYS A 88 16.69 4.51 15.40
N ARG A 89 16.36 5.73 14.99
CA ARG A 89 17.26 6.89 15.04
C ARG A 89 16.53 8.09 15.61
N THR A 90 17.27 9.05 16.13
CA THR A 90 16.72 10.33 16.55
C THR A 90 17.15 11.40 15.57
N VAL A 91 16.17 12.05 14.94
CA VAL A 91 16.38 13.14 13.99
C VAL A 91 15.53 14.33 14.43
N GLY A 92 16.15 15.47 14.70
CA GLY A 92 15.45 16.66 15.16
C GLY A 92 14.61 16.45 16.44
N GLY A 93 15.08 15.61 17.38
CA GLY A 93 14.36 15.27 18.61
C GLY A 93 13.21 14.24 18.44
N THR A 94 12.94 13.79 17.25
CA THR A 94 11.90 12.78 16.96
C THR A 94 12.52 11.42 16.70
N VAL A 95 11.95 10.36 17.28
CA VAL A 95 12.36 8.98 17.00
C VAL A 95 11.75 8.55 15.67
N VAL A 96 12.61 8.07 14.78
CA VAL A 96 12.26 7.65 13.42
C VAL A 96 12.86 6.28 13.10
N LYS A 97 12.37 5.65 12.04
CA LYS A 97 12.98 4.46 11.44
C LYS A 97 13.37 4.75 10.00
N GLU A 98 14.44 4.14 9.55
CA GLU A 98 14.87 4.22 8.16
C GLU A 98 13.90 3.47 7.27
N TYR A 99 13.60 4.03 6.10
CA TYR A 99 12.71 3.46 5.11
C TYR A 99 13.20 3.78 3.71
N TRP A 100 13.46 2.75 2.89
CA TRP A 100 13.96 2.93 1.52
C TRP A 100 13.19 2.08 0.52
N GLY A 101 13.13 2.57 -0.72
CA GLY A 101 12.45 1.90 -1.82
C GLY A 101 13.25 0.74 -2.39
N GLU A 102 12.55 -0.26 -2.95
CA GLU A 102 13.20 -1.37 -3.65
C GLU A 102 13.99 -0.92 -4.89
N GLY A 103 13.56 0.16 -5.53
CA GLY A 103 14.26 0.79 -6.65
C GLY A 103 15.40 1.73 -6.26
N SER A 104 15.78 1.81 -4.98
CA SER A 104 16.91 2.61 -4.51
C SER A 104 18.24 1.84 -4.61
N ASN A 105 19.35 2.57 -4.73
CA ASN A 105 20.68 1.98 -4.68
C ASN A 105 20.93 1.22 -3.36
N ARG A 106 20.33 1.67 -2.27
CA ARG A 106 20.46 1.02 -0.97
C ARG A 106 19.82 -0.37 -0.96
N ALA A 107 18.62 -0.54 -1.52
CA ALA A 107 17.95 -1.84 -1.59
C ALA A 107 18.75 -2.84 -2.43
N ARG A 108 19.36 -2.38 -3.52
CA ARG A 108 20.22 -3.19 -4.38
C ARG A 108 21.46 -3.70 -3.64
N ASN A 109 22.12 -2.86 -2.87
CA ASN A 109 23.31 -3.23 -2.11
C ASN A 109 23.04 -4.24 -0.99
N TRP A 110 21.78 -4.49 -0.66
CA TRP A 110 21.33 -5.49 0.32
C TRP A 110 21.07 -6.86 -0.32
N ALA A 111 21.42 -7.05 -1.58
CA ALA A 111 21.36 -8.32 -2.31
C ALA A 111 20.00 -9.03 -2.27
N ARG A 112 18.90 -8.29 -2.10
CA ARG A 112 17.54 -8.88 -2.05
C ARG A 112 17.16 -9.55 -3.38
N TYR A 113 17.70 -9.03 -4.47
CA TYR A 113 17.60 -9.60 -5.79
C TYR A 113 19.01 -9.72 -6.36
N ASP A 114 19.69 -10.81 -6.07
CA ASP A 114 20.97 -11.14 -6.71
C ASP A 114 20.68 -11.57 -8.16
N LEU A 115 20.67 -10.59 -9.04
CA LEU A 115 20.51 -10.80 -10.47
C LEU A 115 21.86 -11.13 -11.14
N GLY A 116 22.86 -11.55 -10.34
CA GLY A 116 24.17 -11.97 -10.85
C GLY A 116 24.91 -10.88 -11.60
N GLY A 117 25.84 -10.21 -10.91
CA GLY A 117 26.81 -9.30 -11.52
C GLY A 117 26.66 -7.83 -11.18
N ASP A 118 27.75 -7.08 -11.36
CA ASP A 118 27.96 -5.64 -11.08
C ASP A 118 27.11 -4.66 -11.90
N LYS A 119 25.85 -5.02 -12.22
CA LYS A 119 24.96 -4.11 -12.96
C LYS A 119 24.45 -3.01 -12.04
N LYS A 120 25.08 -1.85 -12.11
CA LYS A 120 24.54 -0.61 -11.52
C LYS A 120 23.13 -0.37 -12.10
N LEU A 121 22.20 0.12 -11.27
CA LEU A 121 20.93 0.65 -11.77
C LEU A 121 21.26 1.76 -12.77
N GLN A 122 20.62 1.75 -13.94
CA GLN A 122 20.77 2.83 -14.91
C GLN A 122 20.18 4.13 -14.36
N PHE A 123 19.14 4.02 -13.53
CA PHE A 123 18.51 5.13 -12.81
C PHE A 123 17.78 4.58 -11.57
N GLU A 124 17.55 5.43 -10.58
CA GLU A 124 16.80 5.10 -9.38
C GLU A 124 15.29 5.31 -9.60
N GLU A 125 14.49 4.41 -9.05
CA GLU A 125 13.02 4.52 -9.00
C GLU A 125 12.51 4.61 -7.57
N GLY A 126 13.39 4.66 -6.59
CA GLY A 126 13.09 4.78 -5.17
C GLY A 126 14.11 5.63 -4.45
N VAL A 127 13.71 6.20 -3.33
CA VAL A 127 14.56 7.04 -2.48
C VAL A 127 14.65 6.49 -1.06
N ASP A 128 15.69 6.92 -0.35
CA ASP A 128 15.84 6.69 1.09
C ASP A 128 15.11 7.78 1.86
N SER A 129 14.44 7.39 2.93
CA SER A 129 13.68 8.32 3.76
C SER A 129 13.61 7.83 5.21
N TYR A 130 12.96 8.61 6.05
CA TYR A 130 12.60 8.26 7.41
C TYR A 130 11.09 8.23 7.58
N VAL A 131 10.62 7.36 8.47
CA VAL A 131 9.24 7.31 8.89
C VAL A 131 9.15 7.50 10.42
N PRO A 132 8.16 8.21 10.95
CA PRO A 132 7.97 8.33 12.39
C PRO A 132 7.80 6.97 13.03
N TYR A 133 8.56 6.69 14.08
CA TYR A 133 8.40 5.48 14.86
C TYR A 133 7.04 5.46 15.55
N ALA A 134 6.38 4.31 15.57
CA ALA A 134 5.01 4.18 16.07
C ALA A 134 4.81 3.04 17.09
N GLY A 135 5.88 2.41 17.57
CA GLY A 135 5.78 1.35 18.58
C GLY A 135 5.45 -0.03 17.99
N SER A 136 4.71 -0.83 18.75
CA SER A 136 4.38 -2.21 18.39
C SER A 136 3.41 -2.31 17.22
N LEU A 137 3.69 -3.21 16.29
CA LEU A 137 2.81 -3.59 15.17
C LEU A 137 1.45 -4.06 15.67
N LYS A 138 1.45 -4.97 16.64
CA LYS A 138 0.23 -5.59 17.18
C LYS A 138 -0.80 -4.54 17.65
N GLU A 139 -0.33 -3.57 18.44
CA GLU A 139 -1.22 -2.53 18.99
C GLU A 139 -1.73 -1.58 17.89
N ASN A 140 -0.87 -1.21 16.96
CA ASN A 140 -1.25 -0.28 15.89
C ASN A 140 -2.19 -0.93 14.87
N VAL A 141 -1.96 -2.19 14.49
CA VAL A 141 -2.87 -2.94 13.62
C VAL A 141 -4.23 -3.11 14.28
N ALA A 142 -4.28 -3.43 15.58
CA ALA A 142 -5.54 -3.53 16.30
C ALA A 142 -6.33 -2.20 16.28
N LYS A 143 -5.66 -1.06 16.49
CA LYS A 143 -6.27 0.28 16.40
C LYS A 143 -6.76 0.59 14.98
N THR A 144 -5.97 0.30 13.97
CA THR A 144 -6.35 0.49 12.55
C THR A 144 -7.57 -0.36 12.18
N CYS A 145 -7.56 -1.64 12.54
CA CYS A 145 -8.71 -2.52 12.31
C CYS A 145 -9.98 -2.03 13.03
N SER A 146 -9.84 -1.51 14.26
CA SER A 146 -10.97 -0.94 15.00
C SER A 146 -11.56 0.29 14.31
N LYS A 147 -10.72 1.17 13.76
CA LYS A 147 -11.18 2.34 13.00
C LYS A 147 -11.90 1.95 11.71
N VAL A 148 -11.34 1.01 10.96
CA VAL A 148 -11.96 0.49 9.72
C VAL A 148 -13.33 -0.11 10.04
N ARG A 149 -13.43 -0.95 11.06
CA ARG A 149 -14.69 -1.54 11.50
C ARG A 149 -15.71 -0.48 11.96
N ALA A 150 -15.27 0.52 12.72
CA ALA A 150 -16.14 1.62 13.14
C ALA A 150 -16.71 2.38 11.93
N THR A 151 -15.90 2.66 10.92
CA THR A 151 -16.36 3.30 9.68
C THR A 151 -17.35 2.40 8.93
N MET A 152 -17.11 1.10 8.85
CA MET A 152 -18.07 0.14 8.26
C MET A 152 -19.41 0.16 9.00
N CYS A 153 -19.39 0.15 10.35
CA CYS A 153 -20.61 0.29 11.15
C CYS A 153 -21.34 1.61 10.87
N ASN A 154 -20.62 2.73 10.74
CA ASN A 154 -21.23 4.02 10.36
C ASN A 154 -21.86 3.99 8.97
N CYS A 155 -21.34 3.17 8.06
CA CYS A 155 -21.95 2.92 6.75
C CYS A 155 -23.10 1.89 6.80
N GLY A 156 -23.45 1.35 7.96
CA GLY A 156 -24.50 0.34 8.13
C GLY A 156 -24.15 -1.03 7.56
N VAL A 157 -22.87 -1.38 7.48
CA VAL A 157 -22.39 -2.65 6.88
C VAL A 157 -21.50 -3.41 7.85
N LEU A 158 -21.52 -4.76 7.76
CA LEU A 158 -20.74 -5.66 8.62
C LEU A 158 -19.62 -6.39 7.88
N THR A 159 -19.69 -6.44 6.55
CA THR A 159 -18.74 -7.17 5.71
C THR A 159 -18.15 -6.29 4.62
N ILE A 160 -16.96 -6.63 4.13
CA ILE A 160 -16.32 -5.91 3.01
C ILE A 160 -17.18 -5.97 1.74
N PRO A 161 -17.76 -7.11 1.33
CA PRO A 161 -18.68 -7.13 0.19
C PRO A 161 -19.91 -6.23 0.34
N GLU A 162 -20.45 -6.07 1.55
CA GLU A 162 -21.54 -5.10 1.80
C GLU A 162 -21.04 -3.66 1.66
N LEU A 163 -19.84 -3.36 2.16
CA LEU A 163 -19.22 -2.04 2.01
C LEU A 163 -19.04 -1.70 0.52
N GLN A 164 -18.51 -2.64 -0.28
CA GLN A 164 -18.33 -2.46 -1.72
C GLN A 164 -19.64 -2.17 -2.47
N ARG A 165 -20.73 -2.83 -2.08
CA ARG A 165 -22.05 -2.62 -2.73
C ARG A 165 -22.78 -1.37 -2.28
N ASN A 166 -22.63 -0.98 -1.02
CA ASN A 166 -23.52 0.01 -0.39
C ASN A 166 -22.84 1.36 -0.13
N ALA A 167 -21.50 1.43 -0.12
CA ALA A 167 -20.79 2.68 0.14
C ALA A 167 -21.01 3.67 -1.01
N LYS A 168 -21.28 4.92 -0.64
CA LYS A 168 -21.30 6.04 -1.57
C LYS A 168 -20.07 6.89 -1.32
N ILE A 169 -19.24 7.00 -2.34
CA ILE A 169 -18.04 7.83 -2.32
C ILE A 169 -18.40 9.15 -2.98
N THR A 170 -18.18 10.25 -2.26
CA THR A 170 -18.49 11.61 -2.72
C THR A 170 -17.21 12.45 -2.80
#